data_f667a22472d1db13071932cae40b4455
#
_entry.id   f667a22472d1db13071932cae40b4455
#
_cell.length_a   1.000
_cell.length_b   1.000
_cell.length_c   1.000
_cell.angle_alpha   90.00
_cell.angle_beta   90.00
_cell.angle_gamma   90.00
#
_symmetry.space_group_name_H-M   'P 1'
#
loop_
_entity.id
_entity.type
_entity.pdbx_description
1 polymer ?
#
loop_
_entity_poly.entity_id
_entity_poly.type
_entity_poly.pdbx_seq_one_letter_code
_entity_poly.pdbx_strand_id
1 'polypeptide(L)'
;MSVKQKGMIAFSVVVIVAIHISLFFAMQRYQIRKPDFAGLYQAGRALIHERFPAIVNRFPALNGEEFMVQTPSGPSPADTMHPPYELPIYATLALMKFRVAYQLWWGCNLVLLFLATFLLWRHVPGLQSRYPYLLILVATFFPVLIALVQGQNSILLLFLLTLTFDMLGRHRHFWAGFVLSMGMFKFVLVIPILLWLVLEKRWKSIAGFVTGYASLLLVAAWLVGFRGLEAYVRLVAGYAKTAPEKAGTESIMPNLRGMVHAICAGFAPETLLVVITLILSLTLLIWVDLRRSKQTSLSMRLSMQVLLATLISYHLYPHDAAVLVLPWLLFLDYSSEEGSRRRFATTATVTSLVLYLVPFVAPLQIGMPIIGLASVILLALLQRPPVARPMQMASS
;
A
#
# COMPACT_ATOMS: atom_id res chain seq x y z
N MET A 1 35.05 -4.83 3.26
CA MET A 1 34.42 -6.07 3.78
C MET A 1 35.31 -7.26 3.51
N SER A 2 35.61 -8.07 4.53
CA SER A 2 36.36 -9.31 4.37
C SER A 2 35.55 -10.37 3.60
N VAL A 3 36.20 -11.35 2.99
CA VAL A 3 35.58 -12.48 2.29
C VAL A 3 34.57 -13.20 3.22
N LYS A 4 34.96 -13.38 4.50
CA LYS A 4 34.11 -13.99 5.55
C LYS A 4 32.80 -13.19 5.79
N GLN A 5 32.89 -11.86 5.82
CA GLN A 5 31.68 -11.00 5.97
C GLN A 5 30.77 -11.06 4.75
N LYS A 6 31.33 -11.10 3.53
CA LYS A 6 30.53 -11.27 2.30
C LYS A 6 29.82 -12.62 2.27
N GLY A 7 30.51 -13.69 2.67
CA GLY A 7 29.92 -15.03 2.77
C GLY A 7 28.78 -15.11 3.77
N MET A 8 28.95 -14.49 4.95
CA MET A 8 27.92 -14.49 5.99
C MET A 8 26.67 -13.71 5.55
N ILE A 9 26.81 -12.57 4.88
CA ILE A 9 25.67 -11.82 4.34
C ILE A 9 24.95 -12.62 3.25
N ALA A 10 25.71 -13.22 2.32
CA ALA A 10 25.13 -14.05 1.27
C ALA A 10 24.34 -15.23 1.86
N PHE A 11 24.89 -15.91 2.85
CA PHE A 11 24.21 -16.99 3.57
C PHE A 11 22.93 -16.50 4.25
N SER A 12 22.97 -15.38 4.98
CA SER A 12 21.79 -14.82 5.64
C SER A 12 20.69 -14.46 4.62
N VAL A 13 21.04 -13.88 3.47
CA VAL A 13 20.09 -13.58 2.40
C VAL A 13 19.47 -14.87 1.86
N VAL A 14 20.26 -15.90 1.60
CA VAL A 14 19.75 -17.20 1.11
C VAL A 14 18.79 -17.81 2.11
N VAL A 15 19.11 -17.80 3.41
CA VAL A 15 18.24 -18.34 4.47
C VAL A 15 16.92 -17.55 4.53
N ILE A 16 16.98 -16.22 4.53
CA ILE A 16 15.76 -15.37 4.56
C ILE A 16 14.90 -15.66 3.33
N VAL A 17 15.49 -15.70 2.14
CA VAL A 17 14.77 -16.00 0.89
C VAL A 17 14.15 -17.40 0.95
N ALA A 18 14.88 -18.41 1.42
CA ALA A 18 14.37 -19.77 1.55
C ALA A 18 13.16 -19.85 2.51
N ILE A 19 13.24 -19.17 3.66
CA ILE A 19 12.13 -19.08 4.62
C ILE A 19 10.90 -18.45 3.96
N HIS A 20 11.07 -17.33 3.25
CA HIS A 20 9.94 -16.63 2.62
C HIS A 20 9.34 -17.43 1.46
N ILE A 21 10.15 -18.11 0.65
CA ILE A 21 9.68 -19.03 -0.38
C ILE A 21 8.89 -20.18 0.25
N SER A 22 9.39 -20.77 1.33
CA SER A 22 8.70 -21.85 2.04
C SER A 22 7.36 -21.38 2.61
N LEU A 23 7.31 -20.19 3.20
CA LEU A 23 6.08 -19.55 3.66
C LEU A 23 5.11 -19.26 2.49
N PHE A 24 5.62 -18.80 1.36
CA PHE A 24 4.81 -18.59 0.16
C PHE A 24 4.10 -19.89 -0.26
N PHE A 25 4.82 -21.00 -0.37
CA PHE A 25 4.20 -22.29 -0.71
C PHE A 25 3.25 -22.81 0.35
N ALA A 26 3.57 -22.64 1.64
CA ALA A 26 2.68 -23.00 2.72
C ALA A 26 1.38 -22.18 2.68
N MET A 27 1.47 -20.88 2.52
CA MET A 27 0.33 -19.97 2.38
C MET A 27 -0.48 -20.27 1.12
N GLN A 28 0.19 -20.56 0.00
CA GLN A 28 -0.49 -20.91 -1.24
C GLN A 28 -1.33 -22.19 -1.08
N ARG A 29 -0.82 -23.20 -0.40
CA ARG A 29 -1.59 -24.43 -0.08
C ARG A 29 -2.81 -24.15 0.80
N TYR A 30 -2.70 -23.20 1.73
CA TYR A 30 -3.79 -22.85 2.64
C TYR A 30 -4.82 -21.91 1.97
N GLN A 31 -4.37 -20.90 1.20
CA GLN A 31 -5.22 -19.84 0.65
C GLN A 31 -5.71 -20.08 -0.79
N ILE A 32 -5.14 -21.04 -1.55
CA ILE A 32 -5.71 -21.46 -2.85
C ILE A 32 -7.19 -21.82 -2.74
N ARG A 33 -7.65 -22.16 -1.54
CA ARG A 33 -9.07 -22.48 -1.29
C ARG A 33 -9.96 -21.23 -1.31
N LYS A 34 -9.46 -20.05 -0.89
CA LYS A 34 -10.24 -18.80 -0.81
C LYS A 34 -9.34 -17.55 -1.01
N PRO A 35 -8.75 -17.33 -2.20
CA PRO A 35 -8.00 -16.09 -2.45
C PRO A 35 -8.98 -14.92 -2.58
N ASP A 36 -8.58 -13.73 -2.13
CA ASP A 36 -9.39 -12.50 -2.26
C ASP A 36 -9.68 -12.17 -3.74
N PHE A 37 -8.81 -12.62 -4.65
CA PHE A 37 -9.06 -12.57 -6.09
C PHE A 37 -10.38 -13.24 -6.50
N ALA A 38 -10.89 -14.22 -5.74
CA ALA A 38 -12.16 -14.86 -6.07
C ALA A 38 -13.32 -13.88 -6.06
N GLY A 39 -13.35 -12.94 -5.09
CA GLY A 39 -14.34 -11.86 -5.04
C GLY A 39 -14.24 -10.93 -6.26
N LEU A 40 -13.03 -10.51 -6.61
CA LEU A 40 -12.77 -9.66 -7.77
C LEU A 40 -13.17 -10.35 -9.10
N TYR A 41 -12.80 -11.61 -9.26
CA TYR A 41 -13.16 -12.43 -10.43
C TYR A 41 -14.68 -12.57 -10.57
N GLN A 42 -15.40 -12.81 -9.48
CA GLN A 42 -16.85 -12.93 -9.52
C GLN A 42 -17.55 -11.62 -9.80
N ALA A 43 -17.06 -10.50 -9.26
CA ALA A 43 -17.56 -9.17 -9.61
C ALA A 43 -17.38 -8.89 -11.12
N GLY A 44 -16.22 -9.26 -11.67
CA GLY A 44 -15.97 -9.19 -13.11
C GLY A 44 -16.90 -10.10 -13.92
N ARG A 45 -17.17 -11.32 -13.43
CA ARG A 45 -18.08 -12.27 -14.07
C ARG A 45 -19.53 -11.78 -14.06
N ALA A 46 -19.97 -11.19 -12.95
CA ALA A 46 -21.28 -10.57 -12.83
C ALA A 46 -21.44 -9.43 -13.87
N LEU A 47 -20.40 -8.65 -14.09
CA LEU A 47 -20.39 -7.59 -15.10
C LEU A 47 -20.63 -8.13 -16.53
N ILE A 48 -20.16 -9.34 -16.85
CA ILE A 48 -20.31 -9.94 -18.19
C ILE A 48 -21.69 -10.59 -18.38
N HIS A 49 -22.15 -11.33 -17.37
CA HIS A 49 -23.31 -12.22 -17.52
C HIS A 49 -24.62 -11.57 -17.12
N GLU A 50 -24.60 -10.49 -16.37
CA GLU A 50 -25.77 -9.86 -15.83
C GLU A 50 -25.95 -8.45 -16.40
N ARG A 51 -27.13 -8.20 -16.99
CA ARG A 51 -27.48 -6.84 -17.43
C ARG A 51 -27.47 -5.91 -16.21
N PHE A 52 -26.82 -4.81 -16.37
CA PHE A 52 -26.44 -3.76 -15.43
C PHE A 52 -27.34 -3.44 -14.23
N PRO A 53 -28.66 -3.50 -14.20
CA PRO A 53 -29.43 -3.30 -12.99
C PRO A 53 -29.24 -4.38 -11.93
N ALA A 54 -28.88 -5.61 -12.37
CA ALA A 54 -28.76 -6.76 -11.48
C ALA A 54 -27.51 -6.74 -10.60
N ILE A 55 -26.38 -6.19 -11.09
CA ILE A 55 -25.13 -6.09 -10.31
C ILE A 55 -25.34 -5.19 -9.09
N VAL A 56 -26.07 -4.09 -9.28
CA VAL A 56 -26.34 -3.11 -8.22
C VAL A 56 -27.37 -3.60 -7.23
N ASN A 57 -28.42 -4.31 -7.72
CA ASN A 57 -29.43 -4.92 -6.86
C ASN A 57 -28.90 -6.14 -6.10
N ARG A 58 -27.76 -6.68 -6.52
CA ARG A 58 -27.06 -7.80 -5.88
C ARG A 58 -25.86 -7.38 -5.04
N PHE A 59 -25.65 -6.11 -4.74
CA PHE A 59 -24.86 -5.74 -3.58
C PHE A 59 -25.72 -6.03 -2.33
N PRO A 60 -25.70 -7.28 -1.83
CA PRO A 60 -26.70 -7.81 -0.90
C PRO A 60 -26.52 -7.34 0.52
N ALA A 61 -25.41 -6.70 0.83
CA ALA A 61 -25.12 -6.17 2.15
C ALA A 61 -26.20 -5.20 2.67
N LEU A 62 -27.09 -4.73 1.80
CA LEU A 62 -28.24 -3.91 2.19
C LEU A 62 -29.47 -4.76 2.57
N ASN A 63 -29.57 -6.04 2.17
CA ASN A 63 -30.75 -6.88 2.36
C ASN A 63 -30.48 -8.22 3.06
N GLY A 64 -29.24 -8.46 3.53
CA GLY A 64 -28.91 -9.70 4.28
C GLY A 64 -28.73 -10.95 3.40
N GLU A 65 -28.81 -10.86 2.08
CA GLU A 65 -28.51 -11.99 1.18
C GLU A 65 -27.02 -11.97 0.82
N GLU A 66 -26.28 -13.00 1.23
CA GLU A 66 -24.87 -13.16 0.91
C GLU A 66 -24.68 -13.53 -0.57
N PHE A 67 -23.85 -12.78 -1.29
CA PHE A 67 -23.43 -13.12 -2.64
C PHE A 67 -22.44 -14.28 -2.57
N MET A 68 -22.89 -15.48 -2.97
CA MET A 68 -22.11 -16.70 -2.88
C MET A 68 -21.27 -16.92 -4.14
N VAL A 69 -19.97 -17.02 -3.94
CA VAL A 69 -18.98 -17.36 -4.97
C VAL A 69 -18.75 -18.86 -4.98
N GLN A 70 -18.83 -19.49 -6.14
CA GLN A 70 -18.38 -20.87 -6.30
C GLN A 70 -16.86 -20.92 -6.33
N THR A 71 -16.25 -21.34 -5.22
CA THR A 71 -14.81 -21.61 -5.11
C THR A 71 -14.54 -23.11 -5.25
N PRO A 72 -13.28 -23.53 -5.46
CA PRO A 72 -12.92 -24.95 -5.43
C PRO A 72 -13.26 -25.68 -4.12
N SER A 73 -13.46 -24.91 -3.03
CA SER A 73 -13.84 -25.41 -1.71
C SER A 73 -15.34 -25.32 -1.40
N GLY A 74 -16.17 -24.92 -2.37
CA GLY A 74 -17.60 -24.70 -2.24
C GLY A 74 -18.01 -23.22 -2.28
N PRO A 75 -19.30 -22.94 -2.10
CA PRO A 75 -19.79 -21.56 -2.12
C PRO A 75 -19.20 -20.74 -0.96
N SER A 76 -18.75 -19.55 -1.26
CA SER A 76 -18.18 -18.58 -0.31
C SER A 76 -18.74 -17.19 -0.54
N PRO A 77 -19.04 -16.40 0.51
CA PRO A 77 -19.47 -15.02 0.34
C PRO A 77 -18.46 -14.21 -0.47
N ALA A 78 -18.92 -13.50 -1.49
CA ALA A 78 -18.11 -12.58 -2.25
C ALA A 78 -18.40 -11.16 -1.77
N ASP A 79 -17.47 -10.61 -1.01
CA ASP A 79 -17.54 -9.25 -0.52
C ASP A 79 -16.63 -8.38 -1.37
N THR A 80 -17.18 -7.65 -2.31
CA THR A 80 -16.40 -6.74 -3.16
C THR A 80 -16.74 -5.30 -2.83
N MET A 81 -15.91 -4.70 -1.97
CA MET A 81 -15.89 -3.26 -1.71
C MET A 81 -15.18 -2.47 -2.84
N HIS A 82 -14.89 -3.13 -3.94
CA HIS A 82 -14.14 -2.55 -5.05
C HIS A 82 -15.02 -1.63 -5.89
N PRO A 83 -14.51 -0.44 -6.28
CA PRO A 83 -15.29 0.52 -7.04
C PRO A 83 -15.61 0.01 -8.47
N PRO A 84 -16.78 0.39 -9.03
CA PRO A 84 -17.23 -0.11 -10.33
C PRO A 84 -16.24 0.13 -11.49
N TYR A 85 -15.45 1.20 -11.46
CA TYR A 85 -14.46 1.49 -12.51
C TYR A 85 -13.27 0.50 -12.53
N GLU A 86 -13.09 -0.31 -11.51
CA GLU A 86 -12.06 -1.36 -11.46
C GLU A 86 -12.55 -2.67 -12.11
N LEU A 87 -13.85 -2.89 -12.16
CA LEU A 87 -14.47 -4.13 -12.65
C LEU A 87 -14.06 -4.55 -14.06
N PRO A 88 -13.84 -3.66 -15.06
CA PRO A 88 -13.42 -4.05 -16.39
C PRO A 88 -12.15 -4.89 -16.43
N ILE A 89 -11.21 -4.64 -15.52
CA ILE A 89 -9.96 -5.44 -15.42
C ILE A 89 -10.32 -6.89 -15.10
N TYR A 90 -11.18 -7.10 -14.12
CA TYR A 90 -11.58 -8.44 -13.66
C TYR A 90 -12.60 -9.09 -14.60
N ALA A 91 -13.44 -8.30 -15.28
CA ALA A 91 -14.33 -8.79 -16.34
C ALA A 91 -13.53 -9.45 -17.48
N THR A 92 -12.45 -8.81 -17.90
CA THR A 92 -11.57 -9.40 -18.94
C THR A 92 -10.98 -10.73 -18.46
N LEU A 93 -10.57 -10.83 -17.21
CA LEU A 93 -10.06 -12.06 -16.60
C LEU A 93 -11.16 -13.12 -16.42
N ALA A 94 -12.40 -12.69 -16.17
CA ALA A 94 -13.54 -13.57 -15.97
C ALA A 94 -14.05 -14.27 -17.24
N LEU A 95 -13.54 -13.88 -18.41
CA LEU A 95 -13.74 -14.63 -19.67
C LEU A 95 -13.02 -15.99 -19.67
N MET A 96 -12.06 -16.18 -18.77
CA MET A 96 -11.28 -17.41 -18.64
C MET A 96 -11.74 -18.22 -17.42
N LYS A 97 -11.35 -19.50 -17.37
CA LYS A 97 -11.54 -20.32 -16.17
C LYS A 97 -10.79 -19.68 -14.97
N PHE A 98 -11.39 -19.72 -13.78
CA PHE A 98 -10.85 -19.08 -12.56
C PHE A 98 -9.35 -19.33 -12.34
N ARG A 99 -8.90 -20.60 -12.47
CA ARG A 99 -7.48 -20.95 -12.27
C ARG A 99 -6.56 -20.24 -13.26
N VAL A 100 -6.96 -20.13 -14.53
CA VAL A 100 -6.17 -19.45 -15.57
C VAL A 100 -6.16 -17.95 -15.32
N ALA A 101 -7.32 -17.37 -15.00
CA ALA A 101 -7.46 -15.96 -14.63
C ALA A 101 -6.58 -15.58 -13.44
N TYR A 102 -6.58 -16.40 -12.37
CA TYR A 102 -5.75 -16.19 -11.20
C TYR A 102 -4.26 -16.27 -11.54
N GLN A 103 -3.83 -17.26 -12.33
CA GLN A 103 -2.42 -17.39 -12.75
C GLN A 103 -1.98 -16.19 -13.62
N LEU A 104 -2.85 -15.75 -14.54
CA LEU A 104 -2.57 -14.57 -15.36
C LEU A 104 -2.46 -13.31 -14.52
N TRP A 105 -3.41 -13.09 -13.57
CA TRP A 105 -3.36 -11.97 -12.65
C TRP A 105 -2.12 -11.98 -11.77
N TRP A 106 -1.72 -13.16 -11.28
CA TRP A 106 -0.48 -13.36 -10.56
C TRP A 106 0.75 -12.97 -11.40
N GLY A 107 0.80 -13.42 -12.66
CA GLY A 107 1.84 -13.02 -13.63
C GLY A 107 1.86 -11.50 -13.88
N CYS A 108 0.69 -10.87 -14.06
CA CYS A 108 0.57 -9.41 -14.16
C CYS A 108 1.14 -8.69 -12.93
N ASN A 109 0.83 -9.17 -11.72
CA ASN A 109 1.38 -8.60 -10.50
C ASN A 109 2.91 -8.74 -10.42
N LEU A 110 3.50 -9.84 -10.89
CA LEU A 110 4.96 -9.98 -10.98
C LEU A 110 5.57 -8.98 -11.95
N VAL A 111 4.95 -8.76 -13.11
CA VAL A 111 5.40 -7.75 -14.09
C VAL A 111 5.31 -6.35 -13.48
N LEU A 112 4.21 -6.02 -12.82
CA LEU A 112 4.03 -4.72 -12.14
C LEU A 112 5.06 -4.52 -11.02
N LEU A 113 5.36 -5.56 -10.25
CA LEU A 113 6.38 -5.53 -9.21
C LEU A 113 7.78 -5.29 -9.80
N PHE A 114 8.10 -5.98 -10.89
CA PHE A 114 9.35 -5.77 -11.63
C PHE A 114 9.46 -4.33 -12.13
N LEU A 115 8.40 -3.80 -12.77
CA LEU A 115 8.37 -2.43 -13.29
C LEU A 115 8.49 -1.40 -12.16
N ALA A 116 7.77 -1.57 -11.04
CA ALA A 116 7.88 -0.70 -9.88
C ALA A 116 9.31 -0.70 -9.32
N THR A 117 9.88 -1.89 -9.11
CA THR A 117 11.25 -2.04 -8.59
C THR A 117 12.28 -1.46 -9.56
N PHE A 118 12.08 -1.63 -10.87
CA PHE A 118 12.96 -1.08 -11.91
C PHE A 118 12.91 0.45 -11.95
N LEU A 119 11.73 1.04 -11.85
CA LEU A 119 11.59 2.50 -11.79
C LEU A 119 12.27 3.06 -10.55
N LEU A 120 12.06 2.45 -9.37
CA LEU A 120 12.69 2.87 -8.12
C LEU A 120 14.21 2.70 -8.16
N TRP A 121 14.71 1.56 -8.69
CA TRP A 121 16.13 1.30 -8.82
C TRP A 121 16.88 2.38 -9.60
N ARG A 122 16.26 2.97 -10.62
CA ARG A 122 16.84 4.08 -11.39
C ARG A 122 17.09 5.33 -10.54
N HIS A 123 16.33 5.50 -9.47
CA HIS A 123 16.44 6.61 -8.52
C HIS A 123 17.33 6.27 -7.31
N VAL A 124 17.93 5.09 -7.24
CA VAL A 124 18.78 4.65 -6.12
C VAL A 124 20.19 4.30 -6.61
N PRO A 125 21.04 5.31 -6.89
CA PRO A 125 22.38 5.10 -7.47
C PRO A 125 23.24 4.11 -6.69
N GLY A 126 23.16 4.13 -5.36
CA GLY A 126 23.93 3.23 -4.47
C GLY A 126 23.59 1.75 -4.62
N LEU A 127 22.45 1.40 -5.25
CA LEU A 127 21.98 0.02 -5.45
C LEU A 127 22.01 -0.43 -6.90
N GLN A 128 22.45 0.42 -7.84
CA GLN A 128 22.39 0.10 -9.28
C GLN A 128 23.12 -1.18 -9.67
N SER A 129 24.29 -1.43 -9.09
CA SER A 129 25.06 -2.66 -9.32
C SER A 129 24.47 -3.91 -8.64
N ARG A 130 23.40 -3.78 -7.86
CA ARG A 130 22.82 -4.83 -7.02
C ARG A 130 21.36 -5.11 -7.32
N TYR A 131 20.88 -4.70 -8.49
CA TYR A 131 19.47 -4.81 -8.87
C TYR A 131 18.87 -6.23 -8.70
N PRO A 132 19.55 -7.35 -9.07
CA PRO A 132 18.97 -8.68 -8.86
C PRO A 132 18.69 -8.99 -7.39
N TYR A 133 19.59 -8.59 -6.48
CA TYR A 133 19.40 -8.77 -5.04
C TYR A 133 18.25 -7.92 -4.52
N LEU A 134 18.12 -6.68 -5.01
CA LEU A 134 17.03 -5.80 -4.67
C LEU A 134 15.69 -6.39 -5.09
N LEU A 135 15.58 -6.91 -6.31
CA LEU A 135 14.38 -7.55 -6.81
C LEU A 135 13.98 -8.76 -5.96
N ILE A 136 14.95 -9.61 -5.57
CA ILE A 136 14.71 -10.74 -4.68
C ILE A 136 14.19 -10.26 -3.31
N LEU A 137 14.84 -9.25 -2.72
CA LEU A 137 14.41 -8.68 -1.44
C LEU A 137 12.97 -8.13 -1.53
N VAL A 138 12.64 -7.38 -2.57
CA VAL A 138 11.29 -6.85 -2.75
C VAL A 138 10.28 -7.97 -2.97
N ALA A 139 10.59 -8.96 -3.81
CA ALA A 139 9.70 -10.08 -4.09
C ALA A 139 9.43 -10.98 -2.88
N THR A 140 10.39 -11.06 -1.95
CA THR A 140 10.26 -11.86 -0.72
C THR A 140 9.75 -11.06 0.48
N PHE A 141 9.49 -9.77 0.33
CA PHE A 141 8.90 -8.96 1.39
C PHE A 141 7.50 -9.48 1.76
N PHE A 142 7.27 -9.77 3.03
CA PHE A 142 6.07 -10.48 3.50
C PHE A 142 4.75 -9.88 3.00
N PRO A 143 4.50 -8.54 3.05
CA PRO A 143 3.29 -7.95 2.49
C PRO A 143 3.14 -8.18 0.98
N VAL A 144 4.25 -8.19 0.23
CA VAL A 144 4.24 -8.48 -1.21
C VAL A 144 3.87 -9.94 -1.46
N LEU A 145 4.40 -10.87 -0.67
CA LEU A 145 4.05 -12.29 -0.78
C LEU A 145 2.57 -12.52 -0.49
N ILE A 146 2.01 -11.89 0.55
CA ILE A 146 0.58 -11.97 0.84
C ILE A 146 -0.23 -11.42 -0.33
N ALA A 147 0.13 -10.24 -0.86
CA ALA A 147 -0.56 -9.64 -1.99
C ALA A 147 -0.55 -10.55 -3.23
N LEU A 148 0.57 -11.21 -3.52
CA LEU A 148 0.68 -12.18 -4.61
C LEU A 148 -0.21 -13.41 -4.37
N VAL A 149 -0.17 -14.00 -3.17
CA VAL A 149 -0.94 -15.22 -2.85
C VAL A 149 -2.44 -14.95 -2.84
N GLN A 150 -2.87 -13.82 -2.30
CA GLN A 150 -4.28 -13.42 -2.28
C GLN A 150 -4.77 -12.90 -3.64
N GLY A 151 -3.85 -12.60 -4.58
CA GLY A 151 -4.20 -11.98 -5.86
C GLY A 151 -4.75 -10.57 -5.70
N GLN A 152 -4.23 -9.84 -4.71
CA GLN A 152 -4.65 -8.47 -4.41
C GLN A 152 -4.08 -7.45 -5.39
N ASN A 153 -4.72 -6.29 -5.46
CA ASN A 153 -4.32 -5.15 -6.30
C ASN A 153 -3.32 -4.20 -5.62
N SER A 154 -2.79 -4.57 -4.45
CA SER A 154 -1.84 -3.72 -3.70
C SER A 154 -0.52 -3.52 -4.44
N ILE A 155 -0.09 -4.49 -5.27
CA ILE A 155 1.09 -4.36 -6.14
C ILE A 155 0.82 -3.38 -7.29
N LEU A 156 -0.40 -3.37 -7.84
CA LEU A 156 -0.82 -2.36 -8.80
C LEU A 156 -0.75 -0.96 -8.18
N LEU A 157 -1.22 -0.79 -6.93
CA LEU A 157 -1.10 0.48 -6.22
C LEU A 157 0.37 0.88 -6.02
N LEU A 158 1.24 -0.05 -5.59
CA LEU A 158 2.69 0.19 -5.48
C LEU A 158 3.27 0.71 -6.81
N PHE A 159 2.93 0.07 -7.93
CA PHE A 159 3.36 0.52 -9.25
C PHE A 159 2.85 1.93 -9.59
N LEU A 160 1.57 2.22 -9.35
CA LEU A 160 0.98 3.54 -9.61
C LEU A 160 1.62 4.64 -8.73
N LEU A 161 1.89 4.37 -7.45
CA LEU A 161 2.59 5.31 -6.57
C LEU A 161 4.03 5.54 -7.02
N THR A 162 4.71 4.49 -7.47
CA THR A 162 6.07 4.58 -8.02
C THR A 162 6.10 5.40 -9.30
N LEU A 163 5.14 5.17 -10.20
CA LEU A 163 5.01 5.93 -11.45
C LEU A 163 4.66 7.40 -11.15
N THR A 164 3.81 7.65 -10.16
CA THR A 164 3.52 9.02 -9.67
C THR A 164 4.80 9.71 -9.21
N PHE A 165 5.65 9.02 -8.45
CA PHE A 165 6.95 9.53 -8.01
C PHE A 165 7.87 9.87 -9.21
N ASP A 166 8.03 8.95 -10.15
CA ASP A 166 8.85 9.15 -11.35
C ASP A 166 8.35 10.36 -12.17
N MET A 167 7.03 10.49 -12.34
CA MET A 167 6.40 11.62 -13.03
C MET A 167 6.64 12.96 -12.31
N LEU A 168 6.54 12.98 -10.98
CA LEU A 168 6.84 14.18 -10.17
C LEU A 168 8.31 14.57 -10.31
N GLY A 169 9.23 13.59 -10.27
CA GLY A 169 10.66 13.80 -10.44
C GLY A 169 11.02 14.33 -11.82
N ARG A 170 10.29 13.96 -12.87
CA ARG A 170 10.43 14.46 -14.24
C ARG A 170 9.65 15.74 -14.54
N HIS A 171 9.11 16.42 -13.52
CA HIS A 171 8.29 17.63 -13.64
C HIS A 171 7.00 17.45 -14.47
N ARG A 172 6.53 16.20 -14.67
CA ARG A 172 5.27 15.88 -15.38
C ARG A 172 4.09 15.92 -14.40
N HIS A 173 3.89 17.05 -13.76
CA HIS A 173 2.97 17.20 -12.63
C HIS A 173 1.53 16.78 -12.93
N PHE A 174 0.96 17.17 -14.09
CA PHE A 174 -0.40 16.78 -14.47
C PHE A 174 -0.54 15.25 -14.53
N TRP A 175 0.37 14.60 -15.25
CA TRP A 175 0.35 13.13 -15.40
C TRP A 175 0.60 12.40 -14.08
N ALA A 176 1.40 12.96 -13.19
CA ALA A 176 1.58 12.41 -11.85
C ALA A 176 0.26 12.36 -11.07
N GLY A 177 -0.53 13.42 -11.11
CA GLY A 177 -1.85 13.44 -10.50
C GLY A 177 -2.83 12.50 -11.19
N PHE A 178 -2.83 12.47 -12.54
CA PHE A 178 -3.67 11.57 -13.31
C PHE A 178 -3.40 10.09 -12.96
N VAL A 179 -2.13 9.69 -12.88
CA VAL A 179 -1.74 8.33 -12.48
C VAL A 179 -2.12 8.05 -11.03
N LEU A 180 -1.94 9.01 -10.12
CA LEU A 180 -2.33 8.85 -8.72
C LEU A 180 -3.83 8.58 -8.58
N SER A 181 -4.68 9.22 -9.40
CA SER A 181 -6.13 9.01 -9.37
C SER A 181 -6.54 7.58 -9.72
N MET A 182 -5.75 6.88 -10.55
CA MET A 182 -6.00 5.48 -10.88
C MET A 182 -5.86 4.56 -9.65
N GLY A 183 -5.15 4.99 -8.61
CA GLY A 183 -5.04 4.28 -7.33
C GLY A 183 -6.26 4.42 -6.41
N MET A 184 -7.31 5.14 -6.80
CA MET A 184 -8.50 5.42 -5.96
C MET A 184 -9.31 4.17 -5.60
N PHE A 185 -9.02 3.00 -6.15
CA PHE A 185 -9.53 1.73 -5.63
C PHE A 185 -9.03 1.41 -4.20
N LYS A 186 -7.94 2.03 -3.77
CA LYS A 186 -7.42 2.05 -2.39
C LYS A 186 -7.42 3.50 -1.86
N PHE A 187 -8.57 4.16 -1.90
CA PHE A 187 -8.73 5.58 -1.56
C PHE A 187 -8.16 5.93 -0.18
N VAL A 188 -8.21 5.02 0.78
CA VAL A 188 -7.66 5.20 2.13
C VAL A 188 -6.15 5.47 2.16
N LEU A 189 -5.42 5.01 1.14
CA LEU A 189 -3.99 5.27 0.95
C LEU A 189 -3.72 6.45 0.03
N VAL A 190 -4.59 6.71 -0.93
CA VAL A 190 -4.41 7.76 -1.96
C VAL A 190 -4.79 9.15 -1.43
N ILE A 191 -5.87 9.25 -0.64
CA ILE A 191 -6.37 10.54 -0.13
C ILE A 191 -5.32 11.28 0.72
N PRO A 192 -4.58 10.67 1.64
CA PRO A 192 -3.53 11.36 2.38
C PRO A 192 -2.43 11.92 1.46
N ILE A 193 -2.08 11.21 0.38
CA ILE A 193 -1.09 11.67 -0.61
C ILE A 193 -1.66 12.84 -1.43
N LEU A 194 -2.93 12.79 -1.81
CA LEU A 194 -3.61 13.90 -2.47
C LEU A 194 -3.65 15.14 -1.58
N LEU A 195 -3.98 14.97 -0.29
CA LEU A 195 -3.96 16.06 0.69
C LEU A 195 -2.57 16.71 0.77
N TRP A 196 -1.52 15.92 0.79
CA TRP A 196 -0.15 16.45 0.71
C TRP A 196 0.09 17.29 -0.54
N LEU A 197 -0.38 16.85 -1.73
CA LEU A 197 -0.27 17.65 -2.96
C LEU A 197 -1.03 18.97 -2.87
N VAL A 198 -2.18 19.00 -2.17
CA VAL A 198 -2.96 20.21 -1.91
C VAL A 198 -2.20 21.15 -0.99
N LEU A 199 -1.65 20.65 0.12
CA LEU A 199 -0.86 21.43 1.09
C LEU A 199 0.42 21.99 0.46
N GLU A 200 1.02 21.29 -0.51
CA GLU A 200 2.15 21.79 -1.30
C GLU A 200 1.73 22.69 -2.45
N LYS A 201 0.43 22.98 -2.63
CA LYS A 201 -0.10 23.82 -3.70
C LYS A 201 0.32 23.34 -5.10
N ARG A 202 0.40 22.02 -5.31
CA ARG A 202 0.76 21.40 -6.60
C ARG A 202 -0.43 21.36 -7.55
N TRP A 203 -0.95 22.52 -7.90
CA TRP A 203 -2.22 22.68 -8.64
C TRP A 203 -2.28 21.89 -9.95
N LYS A 204 -1.16 21.78 -10.69
CA LYS A 204 -1.11 20.95 -11.91
C LYS A 204 -1.33 19.46 -11.61
N SER A 205 -0.81 18.94 -10.49
CA SER A 205 -1.04 17.56 -10.10
C SER A 205 -2.47 17.35 -9.63
N ILE A 206 -3.04 18.32 -8.90
CA ILE A 206 -4.44 18.29 -8.48
C ILE A 206 -5.38 18.29 -9.69
N ALA A 207 -5.13 19.15 -10.70
CA ALA A 207 -5.90 19.16 -11.94
C ALA A 207 -5.82 17.80 -12.65
N GLY A 208 -4.63 17.20 -12.75
CA GLY A 208 -4.45 15.84 -13.31
C GLY A 208 -5.23 14.80 -12.53
N PHE A 209 -5.20 14.85 -11.20
CA PHE A 209 -5.95 13.94 -10.34
C PHE A 209 -7.47 14.08 -10.54
N VAL A 210 -7.99 15.29 -10.53
CA VAL A 210 -9.42 15.56 -10.74
C VAL A 210 -9.86 15.07 -12.12
N THR A 211 -9.08 15.35 -13.17
CA THR A 211 -9.36 14.87 -14.55
C THR A 211 -9.38 13.33 -14.60
N GLY A 212 -8.36 12.68 -14.04
CA GLY A 212 -8.27 11.22 -14.05
C GLY A 212 -9.39 10.57 -13.23
N TYR A 213 -9.69 11.09 -12.04
CA TYR A 213 -10.76 10.55 -11.21
C TYR A 213 -12.15 10.78 -11.83
N ALA A 214 -12.38 11.97 -12.43
CA ALA A 214 -13.62 12.23 -13.17
C ALA A 214 -13.78 11.23 -14.35
N SER A 215 -12.70 10.93 -15.07
CA SER A 215 -12.72 9.91 -16.13
C SER A 215 -13.09 8.52 -15.59
N LEU A 216 -12.54 8.12 -14.44
CA LEU A 216 -12.91 6.85 -13.78
C LEU A 216 -14.38 6.84 -13.35
N LEU A 217 -14.89 7.95 -12.81
CA LEU A 217 -16.31 8.08 -12.44
C LEU A 217 -17.22 8.03 -13.66
N LEU A 218 -16.82 8.61 -14.79
CA LEU A 218 -17.57 8.50 -16.05
C LEU A 218 -17.61 7.06 -16.55
N VAL A 219 -16.49 6.34 -16.49
CA VAL A 219 -16.44 4.90 -16.79
C VAL A 219 -17.37 4.13 -15.85
N ALA A 220 -17.33 4.40 -14.55
CA ALA A 220 -18.21 3.76 -13.58
C ALA A 220 -19.68 4.08 -13.85
N ALA A 221 -20.04 5.35 -14.13
CA ALA A 221 -21.40 5.75 -14.48
C ALA A 221 -21.88 5.08 -15.76
N TRP A 222 -21.02 4.94 -16.75
CA TRP A 222 -21.33 4.21 -17.99
C TRP A 222 -21.56 2.72 -17.72
N LEU A 223 -20.76 2.14 -16.82
CA LEU A 223 -20.85 0.73 -16.47
C LEU A 223 -22.07 0.39 -15.60
N VAL A 224 -22.36 1.10 -14.53
CA VAL A 224 -23.40 0.76 -13.52
C VAL A 224 -24.54 1.78 -13.44
N GLY A 225 -24.48 2.85 -14.21
CA GLY A 225 -25.42 3.96 -14.13
C GLY A 225 -25.29 4.76 -12.84
N PHE A 226 -25.99 5.90 -12.75
CA PHE A 226 -25.96 6.75 -11.56
C PHE A 226 -26.56 6.06 -10.31
N ARG A 227 -27.61 5.25 -10.50
CA ARG A 227 -28.17 4.44 -9.40
C ARG A 227 -27.18 3.43 -8.85
N GLY A 228 -26.32 2.88 -9.72
CA GLY A 228 -25.27 1.98 -9.32
C GLY A 228 -24.16 2.65 -8.55
N LEU A 229 -23.76 3.85 -8.95
CA LEU A 229 -22.83 4.65 -8.19
C LEU A 229 -23.37 5.01 -6.80
N GLU A 230 -24.64 5.42 -6.74
CA GLU A 230 -25.30 5.73 -5.47
C GLU A 230 -25.35 4.51 -4.55
N ALA A 231 -25.69 3.33 -5.07
CA ALA A 231 -25.70 2.08 -4.31
C ALA A 231 -24.31 1.73 -3.81
N TYR A 232 -23.27 1.91 -4.64
CA TYR A 232 -21.87 1.70 -4.22
C TYR A 232 -21.47 2.65 -3.08
N VAL A 233 -21.80 3.94 -3.17
CA VAL A 233 -21.52 4.91 -2.10
C VAL A 233 -22.25 4.53 -0.81
N ARG A 234 -23.52 4.12 -0.90
CA ARG A 234 -24.28 3.63 0.26
C ARG A 234 -23.67 2.37 0.88
N LEU A 235 -23.19 1.44 0.04
CA LEU A 235 -22.48 0.23 0.49
C LEU A 235 -21.24 0.61 1.28
N VAL A 236 -20.36 1.44 0.72
CA VAL A 236 -19.10 1.87 1.39
C VAL A 236 -19.42 2.62 2.70
N ALA A 237 -20.40 3.52 2.69
CA ALA A 237 -20.80 4.26 3.89
C ALA A 237 -21.49 3.36 4.94
N GLY A 238 -22.22 2.34 4.50
CA GLY A 238 -22.91 1.38 5.37
C GLY A 238 -21.99 0.31 5.95
N TYR A 239 -20.89 -0.01 5.27
CA TYR A 239 -19.99 -1.09 5.67
C TYR A 239 -19.44 -0.91 7.09
N ALA A 240 -19.11 0.32 7.47
CA ALA A 240 -18.69 0.64 8.83
C ALA A 240 -19.76 0.38 9.90
N LYS A 241 -21.05 0.36 9.50
CA LYS A 241 -22.18 0.18 10.41
C LYS A 241 -22.68 -1.28 10.47
N THR A 242 -22.54 -2.03 9.36
CA THR A 242 -23.15 -3.36 9.18
C THR A 242 -22.19 -4.52 9.33
N ALA A 243 -20.92 -4.26 9.61
CA ALA A 243 -19.86 -5.28 9.77
C ALA A 243 -19.52 -5.63 11.24
N PRO A 244 -20.47 -5.78 12.19
CA PRO A 244 -20.15 -6.27 13.53
C PRO A 244 -19.65 -7.72 13.50
N GLU A 245 -19.98 -8.51 12.48
CA GLU A 245 -19.51 -9.90 12.32
C GLU A 245 -18.05 -10.02 11.87
N LYS A 246 -17.46 -8.95 11.35
CA LYS A 246 -16.02 -8.85 11.09
C LYS A 246 -15.27 -8.25 12.29
N ALA A 247 -15.88 -8.24 13.47
CA ALA A 247 -15.20 -7.93 14.72
C ALA A 247 -13.98 -8.84 14.85
N GLY A 248 -12.79 -8.25 14.75
CA GLY A 248 -11.51 -8.98 14.74
C GLY A 248 -10.64 -8.71 13.52
N THR A 249 -11.14 -8.00 12.47
CA THR A 249 -10.27 -7.56 11.36
C THR A 249 -9.26 -6.53 11.80
N GLU A 250 -9.57 -5.73 12.82
CA GLU A 250 -8.67 -4.80 13.47
C GLU A 250 -7.43 -5.49 14.05
N SER A 251 -7.58 -6.72 14.50
CA SER A 251 -6.48 -7.53 15.07
C SER A 251 -5.37 -7.87 14.06
N ILE A 252 -5.63 -7.71 12.77
CA ILE A 252 -4.64 -7.95 11.70
C ILE A 252 -4.25 -6.67 10.96
N MET A 253 -4.79 -5.50 11.32
CA MET A 253 -4.48 -4.23 10.66
C MET A 253 -3.11 -3.68 11.11
N PRO A 254 -2.10 -3.57 10.24
CA PRO A 254 -0.77 -3.06 10.59
C PRO A 254 -0.71 -1.53 10.59
N ASN A 255 -1.65 -0.85 11.28
CA ASN A 255 -1.80 0.60 11.33
C ASN A 255 -2.21 1.10 12.72
N LEU A 256 -2.42 2.42 12.88
CA LEU A 256 -2.81 3.01 14.18
C LEU A 256 -4.13 2.43 14.70
N ARG A 257 -5.11 2.15 13.83
CA ARG A 257 -6.38 1.58 14.24
C ARG A 257 -6.19 0.19 14.86
N GLY A 258 -5.45 -0.68 14.18
CA GLY A 258 -5.13 -2.01 14.71
C GLY A 258 -4.36 -1.94 16.02
N MET A 259 -3.41 -0.99 16.14
CA MET A 259 -2.64 -0.79 17.38
C MET A 259 -3.53 -0.31 18.54
N VAL A 260 -4.37 0.70 18.33
CA VAL A 260 -5.30 1.21 19.34
C VAL A 260 -6.25 0.10 19.78
N HIS A 261 -6.81 -0.65 18.83
CA HIS A 261 -7.67 -1.78 19.12
C HIS A 261 -6.93 -2.86 19.94
N ALA A 262 -5.72 -3.25 19.54
CA ALA A 262 -4.93 -4.26 20.24
C ALA A 262 -4.60 -3.88 21.70
N ILE A 263 -4.42 -2.58 21.96
CA ILE A 263 -4.07 -2.09 23.30
C ILE A 263 -5.31 -1.85 24.16
N CYS A 264 -6.40 -1.34 23.58
CA CYS A 264 -7.52 -0.75 24.32
C CYS A 264 -8.85 -1.51 24.20
N ALA A 265 -8.99 -2.53 23.32
CA ALA A 265 -10.27 -3.20 23.07
C ALA A 265 -10.91 -3.84 24.33
N GLY A 266 -10.10 -4.26 25.30
CA GLY A 266 -10.58 -4.79 26.57
C GLY A 266 -11.09 -3.73 27.58
N PHE A 267 -10.85 -2.44 27.31
CA PHE A 267 -11.10 -1.37 28.28
C PHE A 267 -12.05 -0.28 27.77
N ALA A 268 -12.33 -0.25 26.47
CA ALA A 268 -13.08 0.84 25.86
C ALA A 268 -14.05 0.34 24.77
N PRO A 269 -15.22 0.97 24.61
CA PRO A 269 -16.16 0.65 23.54
C PRO A 269 -15.57 1.03 22.16
N GLU A 270 -15.95 0.32 21.10
CA GLU A 270 -15.43 0.49 19.74
C GLU A 270 -15.54 1.95 19.24
N THR A 271 -16.64 2.65 19.56
CA THR A 271 -16.80 4.06 19.19
C THR A 271 -15.68 4.94 19.76
N LEU A 272 -15.26 4.69 21.01
CA LEU A 272 -14.18 5.43 21.63
C LEU A 272 -12.82 5.10 20.99
N LEU A 273 -12.58 3.82 20.63
CA LEU A 273 -11.37 3.40 19.92
C LEU A 273 -11.24 4.08 18.55
N VAL A 274 -12.35 4.21 17.82
CA VAL A 274 -12.39 4.95 16.55
C VAL A 274 -12.06 6.42 16.77
N VAL A 275 -12.66 7.07 17.78
CA VAL A 275 -12.37 8.49 18.11
C VAL A 275 -10.91 8.68 18.47
N ILE A 276 -10.34 7.83 19.33
CA ILE A 276 -8.91 7.87 19.70
C ILE A 276 -8.04 7.75 18.44
N THR A 277 -8.33 6.78 17.57
CA THR A 277 -7.60 6.57 16.32
C THR A 277 -7.64 7.81 15.42
N LEU A 278 -8.81 8.43 15.27
CA LEU A 278 -8.98 9.66 14.48
C LEU A 278 -8.17 10.82 15.06
N ILE A 279 -8.21 11.01 16.37
CA ILE A 279 -7.43 12.07 17.05
C ILE A 279 -5.94 11.85 16.85
N LEU A 280 -5.44 10.63 17.06
CA LEU A 280 -4.03 10.29 16.84
C LEU A 280 -3.61 10.50 15.39
N SER A 281 -4.45 10.07 14.43
CA SER A 281 -4.20 10.24 13.01
C SER A 281 -4.14 11.71 12.60
N LEU A 282 -5.08 12.53 13.08
CA LEU A 282 -5.11 13.96 12.82
C LEU A 282 -3.92 14.68 13.47
N THR A 283 -3.59 14.33 14.71
CA THR A 283 -2.43 14.88 15.43
C THR A 283 -1.14 14.58 14.68
N LEU A 284 -0.96 13.34 14.23
CA LEU A 284 0.22 12.93 13.47
C LEU A 284 0.31 13.67 12.12
N LEU A 285 -0.81 13.81 11.42
CA LEU A 285 -0.89 14.53 10.16
C LEU A 285 -0.50 16.00 10.32
N ILE A 286 -1.07 16.69 11.32
CA ILE A 286 -0.76 18.09 11.62
C ILE A 286 0.71 18.21 12.04
N TRP A 287 1.20 17.32 12.90
CA TRP A 287 2.59 17.36 13.37
C TRP A 287 3.58 17.20 12.21
N VAL A 288 3.33 16.26 11.28
CA VAL A 288 4.16 16.07 10.09
C VAL A 288 4.13 17.31 9.19
N ASP A 289 2.95 17.92 8.98
CA ASP A 289 2.84 19.13 8.17
C ASP A 289 3.58 20.31 8.77
N LEU A 290 3.47 20.53 10.10
CA LEU A 290 4.22 21.58 10.82
C LEU A 290 5.74 21.41 10.75
N ARG A 291 6.23 20.16 10.61
CA ARG A 291 7.66 19.85 10.48
C ARG A 291 8.15 19.88 9.04
N ARG A 292 7.27 20.10 8.07
CA ARG A 292 7.60 20.07 6.66
C ARG A 292 8.61 21.17 6.28
N SER A 293 9.72 20.76 5.65
CA SER A 293 10.72 21.67 5.07
C SER A 293 10.64 21.66 3.55
N LYS A 294 10.65 22.84 2.95
CA LYS A 294 10.72 23.00 1.47
C LYS A 294 12.04 22.53 0.87
N GLN A 295 13.11 22.49 1.68
CA GLN A 295 14.45 22.08 1.25
C GLN A 295 14.63 20.56 1.19
N THR A 296 13.65 19.80 1.70
CA THR A 296 13.71 18.33 1.72
C THR A 296 13.51 17.76 0.32
N SER A 297 14.26 16.72 -0.03
CA SER A 297 14.15 16.04 -1.33
C SER A 297 12.74 15.49 -1.58
N LEU A 298 12.36 15.35 -2.85
CA LEU A 298 11.07 14.75 -3.24
C LEU A 298 10.95 13.32 -2.71
N SER A 299 12.04 12.54 -2.79
CA SER A 299 12.11 11.16 -2.29
C SER A 299 11.72 11.07 -0.82
N MET A 300 12.31 11.92 0.02
CA MET A 300 12.03 11.91 1.44
C MET A 300 10.59 12.39 1.76
N ARG A 301 10.12 13.43 1.07
CA ARG A 301 8.75 13.94 1.27
C ARG A 301 7.70 12.89 0.89
N LEU A 302 7.86 12.23 -0.24
CA LEU A 302 6.93 11.18 -0.65
C LEU A 302 7.02 9.96 0.25
N SER A 303 8.22 9.54 0.66
CA SER A 303 8.39 8.45 1.64
C SER A 303 7.62 8.72 2.91
N MET A 304 7.72 9.95 3.43
CA MET A 304 6.95 10.38 4.59
C MET A 304 5.45 10.26 4.38
N GLN A 305 4.95 10.71 3.20
CA GLN A 305 3.51 10.67 2.92
C GLN A 305 2.97 9.25 2.75
N VAL A 306 3.72 8.35 2.13
CA VAL A 306 3.32 6.94 2.00
C VAL A 306 3.33 6.24 3.37
N LEU A 307 4.35 6.48 4.21
CA LEU A 307 4.38 5.98 5.58
C LEU A 307 3.21 6.54 6.40
N LEU A 308 2.96 7.84 6.31
CA LEU A 308 1.84 8.48 6.99
C LEU A 308 0.51 7.89 6.53
N ALA A 309 0.30 7.75 5.22
CA ALA A 309 -0.91 7.17 4.65
C ALA A 309 -1.16 5.74 5.16
N THR A 310 -0.13 4.91 5.27
CA THR A 310 -0.27 3.56 5.82
C THR A 310 -0.62 3.57 7.30
N LEU A 311 -0.04 4.48 8.09
CA LEU A 311 -0.30 4.58 9.52
C LEU A 311 -1.70 5.08 9.84
N ILE A 312 -2.15 6.15 9.17
CA ILE A 312 -3.45 6.80 9.45
C ILE A 312 -4.62 6.21 8.67
N SER A 313 -4.36 5.27 7.76
CA SER A 313 -5.41 4.59 7.00
C SER A 313 -6.44 4.00 7.94
N TYR A 314 -7.74 4.29 7.69
CA TYR A 314 -8.82 3.70 8.48
C TYR A 314 -8.91 2.19 8.33
N HIS A 315 -8.54 1.68 7.16
CA HIS A 315 -8.60 0.27 6.82
C HIS A 315 -7.35 -0.11 6.03
N LEU A 316 -6.52 -0.95 6.62
CA LEU A 316 -5.26 -1.42 6.03
C LEU A 316 -5.07 -2.89 6.38
N TYR A 317 -4.94 -3.72 5.37
CA TYR A 317 -4.57 -5.12 5.57
C TYR A 317 -3.07 -5.35 5.37
N PRO A 318 -2.52 -6.50 5.82
CA PRO A 318 -1.10 -6.82 5.65
C PRO A 318 -0.61 -6.74 4.20
N HIS A 319 -1.44 -7.15 3.22
CA HIS A 319 -1.10 -7.06 1.79
C HIS A 319 -1.01 -5.61 1.29
N ASP A 320 -1.74 -4.66 1.89
CA ASP A 320 -1.68 -3.25 1.52
C ASP A 320 -0.36 -2.61 1.93
N ALA A 321 0.30 -3.15 2.95
CA ALA A 321 1.62 -2.74 3.37
C ALA A 321 2.71 -3.03 2.30
N ALA A 322 2.39 -3.70 1.20
CA ALA A 322 3.28 -3.83 0.03
C ALA A 322 3.74 -2.47 -0.51
N VAL A 323 2.93 -1.41 -0.36
CA VAL A 323 3.32 -0.05 -0.76
C VAL A 323 4.53 0.50 0.01
N LEU A 324 4.87 -0.08 1.17
CA LEU A 324 6.03 0.29 1.97
C LEU A 324 7.37 -0.02 1.27
N VAL A 325 7.37 -0.82 0.22
CA VAL A 325 8.54 -0.98 -0.66
C VAL A 325 9.03 0.37 -1.19
N LEU A 326 8.11 1.28 -1.54
CA LEU A 326 8.45 2.60 -2.07
C LEU A 326 9.25 3.44 -1.04
N PRO A 327 8.72 3.79 0.17
CA PRO A 327 9.48 4.57 1.13
C PRO A 327 10.75 3.86 1.59
N TRP A 328 10.75 2.53 1.68
CA TRP A 328 11.93 1.76 2.06
C TRP A 328 13.08 1.97 1.05
N LEU A 329 12.84 1.82 -0.25
CA LEU A 329 13.86 1.99 -1.28
C LEU A 329 14.31 3.46 -1.41
N LEU A 330 13.39 4.42 -1.31
CA LEU A 330 13.73 5.84 -1.34
C LEU A 330 14.53 6.28 -0.10
N PHE A 331 14.28 5.67 1.05
CA PHE A 331 15.07 5.90 2.26
C PHE A 331 16.50 5.36 2.11
N LEU A 332 16.68 4.21 1.45
CA LEU A 332 18.00 3.67 1.13
C LEU A 332 18.79 4.63 0.22
N ASP A 333 18.14 5.29 -0.73
CA ASP A 333 18.75 6.29 -1.58
C ASP A 333 19.26 7.49 -0.77
N TYR A 334 18.40 8.08 0.04
CA TYR A 334 18.76 9.21 0.90
C TYR A 334 19.98 8.90 1.79
N SER A 335 20.03 7.72 2.40
CA SER A 335 21.16 7.31 3.23
C SER A 335 22.45 7.08 2.44
N SER A 336 22.40 6.91 1.12
CA SER A 336 23.57 6.80 0.26
C SER A 336 24.22 8.15 -0.06
N GLU A 337 23.43 9.23 -0.12
CA GLU A 337 23.88 10.58 -0.43
C GLU A 337 24.66 11.22 0.74
N GLU A 338 24.38 10.86 1.99
CA GLU A 338 25.00 11.45 3.19
C GLU A 338 26.44 11.02 3.48
N GLY A 339 27.14 10.42 2.54
CA GLY A 339 28.61 10.45 2.48
C GLY A 339 29.36 9.38 3.23
N SER A 340 28.74 8.41 3.89
CA SER A 340 29.46 7.28 4.50
C SER A 340 28.89 5.93 4.05
N ARG A 341 29.62 5.25 3.15
CA ARG A 341 29.30 3.85 2.72
C ARG A 341 29.00 2.92 3.90
N ARG A 342 29.63 3.15 5.05
CA ARG A 342 29.43 2.33 6.25
C ARG A 342 28.07 2.64 6.91
N ARG A 343 27.68 3.91 7.03
CA ARG A 343 26.38 4.31 7.56
C ARG A 343 25.25 3.80 6.68
N PHE A 344 25.37 3.99 5.36
CA PHE A 344 24.42 3.43 4.40
C PHE A 344 24.23 1.92 4.56
N ALA A 345 25.34 1.15 4.53
CA ALA A 345 25.28 -0.31 4.67
C ALA A 345 24.64 -0.73 5.99
N THR A 346 24.95 -0.04 7.11
CA THR A 346 24.36 -0.33 8.41
C THR A 346 22.88 -0.01 8.43
N THR A 347 22.48 1.18 7.97
CA THR A 347 21.07 1.61 7.94
C THR A 347 20.25 0.70 7.04
N ALA A 348 20.74 0.39 5.83
CA ALA A 348 20.07 -0.51 4.90
C ALA A 348 19.87 -1.90 5.50
N THR A 349 20.92 -2.44 6.14
CA THR A 349 20.86 -3.76 6.79
C THR A 349 19.86 -3.75 7.94
N VAL A 350 19.94 -2.77 8.84
CA VAL A 350 19.05 -2.69 10.01
C VAL A 350 17.60 -2.50 9.57
N THR A 351 17.31 -1.57 8.66
CA THR A 351 15.94 -1.33 8.18
C THR A 351 15.38 -2.57 7.49
N SER A 352 16.17 -3.22 6.65
CA SER A 352 15.76 -4.46 5.98
C SER A 352 15.49 -5.57 6.99
N LEU A 353 16.40 -5.82 7.94
CA LEU A 353 16.21 -6.82 8.98
C LEU A 353 14.94 -6.55 9.79
N VAL A 354 14.72 -5.30 10.20
CA VAL A 354 13.55 -4.92 10.97
C VAL A 354 12.27 -5.21 10.18
N LEU A 355 12.17 -4.75 8.92
CA LEU A 355 10.99 -4.98 8.08
C LEU A 355 10.72 -6.47 7.82
N TYR A 356 11.78 -7.27 7.69
CA TYR A 356 11.64 -8.71 7.44
C TYR A 356 11.36 -9.51 8.71
N LEU A 357 11.87 -9.11 9.87
CA LEU A 357 11.73 -9.88 11.10
C LEU A 357 10.45 -9.53 11.88
N VAL A 358 9.96 -8.31 11.77
CA VAL A 358 8.79 -7.86 12.53
C VAL A 358 7.57 -8.77 12.39
N PRO A 359 7.21 -9.28 11.18
CA PRO A 359 6.07 -10.18 11.03
C PRO A 359 6.19 -11.49 11.85
N PHE A 360 7.39 -11.85 12.28
CA PHE A 360 7.66 -13.10 13.01
C PHE A 360 7.91 -12.89 14.51
N VAL A 361 8.22 -11.66 14.92
CA VAL A 361 8.64 -11.36 16.31
C VAL A 361 7.54 -10.65 17.09
N ALA A 362 6.68 -9.91 16.40
CA ALA A 362 5.59 -9.16 17.04
C ALA A 362 4.29 -9.30 16.24
N PRO A 363 3.13 -9.22 16.89
CA PRO A 363 1.87 -9.10 16.21
C PRO A 363 1.90 -7.92 15.23
N LEU A 364 1.43 -8.12 13.98
CA LEU A 364 1.52 -7.12 12.90
C LEU A 364 0.90 -5.78 13.28
N GLN A 365 -0.23 -5.82 13.99
CA GLN A 365 -0.98 -4.64 14.46
C GLN A 365 -0.21 -3.81 15.51
N ILE A 366 0.85 -4.33 16.11
CA ILE A 366 1.69 -3.60 17.09
C ILE A 366 3.04 -3.27 16.47
N GLY A 367 3.72 -4.25 15.92
CA GLY A 367 5.09 -4.10 15.41
C GLY A 367 5.19 -3.14 14.22
N MET A 368 4.32 -3.28 13.22
CA MET A 368 4.36 -2.44 12.03
C MET A 368 4.03 -0.97 12.30
N PRO A 369 2.99 -0.62 13.08
CA PRO A 369 2.75 0.79 13.44
C PRO A 369 3.88 1.43 14.25
N ILE A 370 4.50 0.70 15.18
CA ILE A 370 5.65 1.21 15.95
C ILE A 370 6.81 1.55 15.02
N ILE A 371 7.14 0.67 14.08
CA ILE A 371 8.19 0.93 13.09
C ILE A 371 7.80 2.09 12.18
N GLY A 372 6.56 2.13 11.73
CA GLY A 372 6.04 3.23 10.92
C GLY A 372 6.14 4.56 11.64
N LEU A 373 5.72 4.65 12.91
CA LEU A 373 5.84 5.85 13.75
C LEU A 373 7.30 6.26 13.95
N ALA A 374 8.17 5.32 14.31
CA ALA A 374 9.60 5.58 14.45
C ALA A 374 10.22 6.10 13.15
N SER A 375 9.83 5.54 12.01
CA SER A 375 10.28 5.99 10.68
C SER A 375 9.78 7.39 10.36
N VAL A 376 8.51 7.69 10.61
CA VAL A 376 7.93 9.04 10.42
C VAL A 376 8.63 10.06 11.30
N ILE A 377 8.86 9.75 12.58
CA ILE A 377 9.56 10.63 13.51
C ILE A 377 10.99 10.88 13.03
N LEU A 378 11.71 9.83 12.66
CA LEU A 378 13.08 9.93 12.14
C LEU A 378 13.15 10.81 10.90
N LEU A 379 12.30 10.56 9.91
CA LEU A 379 12.25 11.35 8.68
C LEU A 379 11.88 12.81 8.96
N ALA A 380 10.96 13.07 9.89
CA ALA A 380 10.59 14.43 10.28
C ALA A 380 11.74 15.18 10.99
N LEU A 381 12.54 14.47 11.78
CA LEU A 381 13.73 15.04 12.41
C LEU A 381 14.84 15.34 11.39
N LEU A 382 15.02 14.48 10.41
CA LEU A 382 15.99 14.65 9.33
C LEU A 382 15.62 15.80 8.36
N GLN A 383 14.36 16.22 8.31
CA GLN A 383 13.91 17.36 7.52
C GLN A 383 14.32 18.73 8.06
N ARG A 384 14.89 18.82 9.26
CA ARG A 384 15.34 20.11 9.81
C ARG A 384 16.48 20.65 8.95
N PRO A 385 16.45 21.95 8.58
CA PRO A 385 17.60 22.59 7.95
C PRO A 385 18.80 22.43 8.89
N PRO A 386 20.02 22.18 8.36
CA PRO A 386 21.22 22.19 9.20
C PRO A 386 21.23 23.54 9.93
N VAL A 387 21.38 23.48 11.27
CA VAL A 387 21.56 24.67 12.10
C VAL A 387 22.67 25.47 11.46
N ALA A 388 22.35 26.70 11.00
CA ALA A 388 23.34 27.58 10.40
C ALA A 388 24.54 27.65 11.36
N ARG A 389 25.68 27.12 10.94
CA ARG A 389 26.90 27.28 11.74
C ARG A 389 27.09 28.77 11.90
N PRO A 390 27.26 29.26 13.13
CA PRO A 390 27.56 30.67 13.34
C PRO A 390 28.76 30.98 12.44
N MET A 391 28.62 31.98 11.56
CA MET A 391 29.77 32.50 10.81
C MET A 391 30.88 32.74 11.79
N GLN A 392 31.95 31.96 11.73
CA GLN A 392 33.18 32.34 12.38
C GLN A 392 33.56 33.69 11.72
N MET A 393 33.27 34.82 12.44
CA MET A 393 33.83 36.08 12.04
C MET A 393 35.34 35.87 11.94
N ALA A 394 35.86 35.94 10.72
CA ALA A 394 37.27 36.01 10.50
C ALA A 394 37.74 37.29 11.24
N SER A 395 38.41 37.07 12.36
CA SER A 395 39.15 38.13 13.05
C SER A 395 40.30 38.53 12.09
N SER A 396 40.09 39.63 11.43
CA SER A 396 41.11 40.40 10.73
C SER A 396 42.21 40.88 11.69
#